data_b4c95e67cb1198aa942b6b7e04db24cf
#
_entry.id   b4c95e67cb1198aa942b6b7e04db24cf
#
_cell.length_a   1.000
_cell.length_b   1.000
_cell.length_c   1.000
_cell.angle_alpha   90.00
_cell.angle_beta   90.00
_cell.angle_gamma   90.00
#
_symmetry.space_group_name_H-M   'P 1'
#
loop_
_entity.id
_entity.type
_entity.pdbx_description
1 polymer ?
#
loop_
_entity_poly.entity_id
_entity_poly.type
_entity_poly.pdbx_seq_one_letter_code
_entity_poly.pdbx_strand_id
1 'polypeptide(L)'
;MKVPLPHQKEISMLNQDYTSKLLNLEDIIITGVENISGQLHISIELPRRKHVCPCCGAETDRVHDYRMQVVKDVPLARDTFLHLRKRRYRCDCGKRFFEKNTFLPRYYRVTSRLVADIIFAFKKTVSAKEIGCRFNVSGVTAMRYFNLFNK
;
A
#
# COMPACT_ATOMS: atom_id res chain seq x y z
N MET A 1 -40.74 -0.35 19.83
CA MET A 1 -40.09 0.62 18.96
C MET A 1 -38.97 -0.08 18.20
N LYS A 2 -39.12 -0.31 16.90
CA LYS A 2 -38.04 -0.87 16.05
C LYS A 2 -37.19 0.30 15.60
N VAL A 3 -35.92 0.35 16.04
CA VAL A 3 -34.91 1.27 15.52
C VAL A 3 -34.63 0.84 14.07
N PRO A 4 -34.79 1.71 13.07
CA PRO A 4 -34.43 1.35 11.70
C PRO A 4 -32.93 1.13 11.60
N LEU A 5 -32.52 -0.02 11.05
CA LEU A 5 -31.14 -0.31 10.72
C LEU A 5 -30.67 0.68 9.63
N PRO A 6 -29.49 1.28 9.79
CA PRO A 6 -28.94 2.19 8.78
C PRO A 6 -28.73 1.45 7.45
N HIS A 7 -29.00 2.14 6.35
CA HIS A 7 -28.87 1.60 5.00
C HIS A 7 -27.45 1.06 4.76
N GLN A 8 -27.35 -0.10 4.11
CA GLN A 8 -26.06 -0.78 3.79
C GLN A 8 -25.02 0.15 3.15
N LYS A 9 -25.46 1.20 2.45
CA LYS A 9 -24.58 2.22 1.84
C LYS A 9 -23.88 3.11 2.85
N GLU A 10 -24.56 3.47 3.95
CA GLU A 10 -23.99 4.32 5.03
C GLU A 10 -22.99 3.55 5.88
N ILE A 11 -23.25 2.25 6.12
CA ILE A 11 -22.33 1.35 6.84
C ILE A 11 -21.05 1.16 6.02
N SER A 12 -21.12 1.06 4.69
CA SER A 12 -19.96 0.91 3.83
C SER A 12 -19.08 2.17 3.79
N MET A 13 -19.68 3.37 3.81
CA MET A 13 -18.97 4.65 3.87
C MET A 13 -18.25 4.84 5.21
N LEU A 14 -18.92 4.57 6.33
CA LEU A 14 -18.33 4.62 7.67
C LEU A 14 -17.13 3.69 7.80
N ASN A 15 -17.23 2.46 7.29
CA ASN A 15 -16.12 1.50 7.32
C ASN A 15 -14.91 1.94 6.48
N GLN A 16 -15.12 2.61 5.33
CA GLN A 16 -14.03 3.12 4.49
C GLN A 16 -13.25 4.23 5.18
N ASP A 17 -13.92 5.18 5.85
CA ASP A 17 -13.27 6.29 6.55
C ASP A 17 -12.42 5.81 7.73
N TYR A 18 -12.90 4.84 8.51
CA TYR A 18 -12.13 4.30 9.64
C TYR A 18 -10.92 3.49 9.17
N THR A 19 -11.06 2.69 8.12
CA THR A 19 -9.97 1.85 7.63
C THR A 19 -8.87 2.70 7.00
N SER A 20 -9.19 3.78 6.28
CA SER A 20 -8.19 4.71 5.73
C SER A 20 -7.42 5.43 6.83
N LYS A 21 -8.09 5.84 7.92
CA LYS A 21 -7.46 6.41 9.11
C LYS A 21 -6.55 5.42 9.83
N LEU A 22 -6.97 4.16 9.98
CA LEU A 22 -6.16 3.10 10.58
C LEU A 22 -4.91 2.77 9.74
N LEU A 23 -5.04 2.79 8.42
CA LEU A 23 -3.90 2.59 7.53
C LEU A 23 -2.93 3.78 7.55
N ASN A 24 -3.39 4.97 7.95
CA ASN A 24 -2.60 6.21 7.91
C ASN A 24 -1.85 6.38 6.56
N LEU A 25 -2.55 6.04 5.47
CA LEU A 25 -2.08 6.21 4.10
C LEU A 25 -2.90 7.31 3.47
N GLU A 26 -2.23 8.39 3.11
CA GLU A 26 -2.86 9.50 2.41
C GLU A 26 -3.21 9.14 0.97
N ASP A 27 -4.26 9.74 0.46
CA ASP A 27 -4.66 9.63 -0.94
C ASP A 27 -4.91 8.19 -1.42
N ILE A 28 -5.59 7.38 -0.63
CA ILE A 28 -6.05 6.06 -1.04
C ILE A 28 -7.56 5.92 -0.98
N ILE A 29 -8.10 5.11 -1.86
CA ILE A 29 -9.49 4.63 -1.84
C ILE A 29 -9.46 3.15 -1.53
N ILE A 30 -10.14 2.73 -0.45
CA ILE A 30 -10.28 1.33 -0.09
C ILE A 30 -11.49 0.78 -0.86
N THR A 31 -11.24 -0.24 -1.66
CA THR A 31 -12.28 -0.88 -2.49
C THR A 31 -12.76 -2.21 -1.93
N GLY A 32 -12.03 -2.79 -0.98
CA GLY A 32 -12.44 -4.03 -0.31
C GLY A 32 -11.52 -4.37 0.85
N VAL A 33 -12.05 -5.12 1.82
CA VAL A 33 -11.31 -5.66 2.96
C VAL A 33 -11.75 -7.09 3.16
N GLU A 34 -10.81 -8.02 3.14
CA GLU A 34 -11.07 -9.45 3.26
C GLU A 34 -10.11 -10.10 4.27
N ASN A 35 -10.58 -11.13 4.95
CA ASN A 35 -9.76 -11.97 5.81
C ASN A 35 -9.58 -13.34 5.14
N ILE A 36 -8.37 -13.62 4.66
CA ILE A 36 -8.06 -14.86 3.94
C ILE A 36 -7.01 -15.62 4.74
N SER A 37 -7.34 -16.82 5.19
CA SER A 37 -6.42 -17.70 5.96
C SER A 37 -5.74 -17.01 7.15
N GLY A 38 -6.47 -16.15 7.86
CA GLY A 38 -5.94 -15.42 9.01
C GLY A 38 -5.10 -14.18 8.66
N GLN A 39 -4.98 -13.85 7.38
CA GLN A 39 -4.30 -12.65 6.88
C GLN A 39 -5.32 -11.59 6.46
N LEU A 40 -4.99 -10.32 6.66
CA LEU A 40 -5.82 -9.20 6.25
C LEU A 40 -5.41 -8.73 4.85
N HIS A 41 -6.34 -8.82 3.91
CA HIS A 41 -6.17 -8.37 2.53
C HIS A 41 -7.03 -7.13 2.29
N ILE A 42 -6.38 -6.02 1.93
CA ILE A 42 -7.05 -4.73 1.71
C ILE A 42 -6.81 -4.31 0.26
N SER A 43 -7.89 -4.24 -0.51
CA SER A 43 -7.86 -3.74 -1.89
C SER A 43 -7.90 -2.23 -1.89
N ILE A 44 -6.93 -1.60 -2.55
CA ILE A 44 -6.78 -0.15 -2.60
C ILE A 44 -6.50 0.33 -4.02
N GLU A 45 -6.92 1.55 -4.28
CA GLU A 45 -6.53 2.32 -5.47
C GLU A 45 -6.29 3.78 -5.11
N LEU A 46 -5.57 4.51 -5.96
CA LEU A 46 -5.36 5.94 -5.80
C LEU A 46 -6.54 6.71 -6.43
N PRO A 47 -6.87 7.92 -5.96
CA PRO A 47 -7.81 8.79 -6.65
C PRO A 47 -7.34 9.07 -8.08
N ARG A 48 -8.27 9.10 -9.04
CA ARG A 48 -7.93 9.41 -10.43
C ARG A 48 -7.53 10.88 -10.54
N ARG A 49 -6.35 11.13 -11.09
CA ARG A 49 -5.77 12.47 -11.27
C ARG A 49 -5.11 12.57 -12.64
N LYS A 50 -4.91 13.80 -13.11
CA LYS A 50 -3.99 14.08 -14.21
C LYS A 50 -2.55 13.86 -13.76
N HIS A 51 -1.74 13.33 -14.64
CA HIS A 51 -0.33 13.07 -14.39
C HIS A 51 0.53 13.70 -15.47
N VAL A 52 1.67 14.24 -15.05
CA VAL A 52 2.67 14.81 -15.96
C VAL A 52 3.49 13.67 -16.58
N CYS A 53 3.59 13.66 -17.88
CA CYS A 53 4.40 12.70 -18.61
C CYS A 53 5.89 12.89 -18.30
N PRO A 54 6.61 11.85 -17.89
CA PRO A 54 8.04 11.97 -17.57
C PRO A 54 8.94 12.16 -18.80
N CYS A 55 8.39 12.09 -20.01
CA CYS A 55 9.13 12.24 -21.26
C CYS A 55 8.98 13.65 -21.85
N CYS A 56 7.74 14.12 -22.03
CA CYS A 56 7.49 15.39 -22.71
C CYS A 56 6.89 16.49 -21.82
N GLY A 57 6.61 16.20 -20.55
CA GLY A 57 6.03 17.15 -19.60
C GLY A 57 4.54 17.46 -19.80
N ALA A 58 3.87 16.90 -20.81
CA ALA A 58 2.45 17.10 -21.04
C ALA A 58 1.59 16.38 -19.99
N GLU A 59 0.47 16.98 -19.61
CA GLU A 59 -0.50 16.35 -18.72
C GLU A 59 -1.36 15.33 -19.48
N THR A 60 -1.65 14.21 -18.84
CA THR A 60 -2.56 13.19 -19.33
C THR A 60 -3.39 12.58 -18.20
N ASP A 61 -4.64 12.25 -18.51
CA ASP A 61 -5.54 11.46 -17.66
C ASP A 61 -5.99 10.16 -18.35
N ARG A 62 -5.40 9.86 -19.53
CA ARG A 62 -5.73 8.69 -20.34
C ARG A 62 -5.12 7.44 -19.73
N VAL A 63 -5.95 6.62 -19.11
CA VAL A 63 -5.55 5.30 -18.58
C VAL A 63 -5.38 4.34 -19.76
N HIS A 64 -4.21 3.69 -19.82
CA HIS A 64 -3.91 2.66 -20.83
C HIS A 64 -4.37 1.28 -20.33
N ASP A 65 -3.96 0.90 -19.13
CA ASP A 65 -4.35 -0.36 -18.48
C ASP A 65 -4.14 -0.27 -16.95
N TYR A 66 -4.44 -1.37 -16.27
CA TYR A 66 -4.28 -1.53 -14.83
C TYR A 66 -3.34 -2.68 -14.52
N ARG A 67 -2.61 -2.57 -13.42
CA ARG A 67 -1.78 -3.62 -12.87
C ARG A 67 -2.11 -3.82 -11.40
N MET A 68 -2.29 -5.06 -10.98
CA MET A 68 -2.39 -5.41 -9.57
C MET A 68 -1.00 -5.64 -9.01
N GLN A 69 -0.73 -5.03 -7.85
CA GLN A 69 0.50 -5.25 -7.10
C GLN A 69 0.14 -5.58 -5.66
N VAL A 70 0.58 -6.76 -5.20
CA VAL A 70 0.45 -7.14 -3.78
C VAL A 70 1.66 -6.63 -3.03
N VAL A 71 1.39 -5.89 -1.96
CA VAL A 71 2.40 -5.22 -1.13
C VAL A 71 2.16 -5.59 0.32
N LYS A 72 3.19 -6.05 1.01
CA LYS A 72 3.11 -6.30 2.45
C LYS A 72 3.17 -4.99 3.23
N ASP A 73 2.34 -4.89 4.24
CA ASP A 73 2.23 -3.71 5.09
C ASP A 73 2.48 -4.05 6.56
N VAL A 74 2.51 -3.03 7.41
CA VAL A 74 2.59 -3.19 8.86
C VAL A 74 1.44 -4.06 9.34
N PRO A 75 1.69 -5.07 10.18
CA PRO A 75 0.64 -5.93 10.71
C PRO A 75 -0.40 -5.14 11.50
N LEU A 76 -1.66 -5.25 11.13
CA LEU A 76 -2.81 -4.74 11.88
C LEU A 76 -3.47 -5.90 12.64
N ALA A 77 -2.95 -6.23 13.82
CA ALA A 77 -3.30 -7.41 14.62
C ALA A 77 -2.98 -8.77 13.93
N ARG A 78 -2.77 -8.79 12.62
CA ARG A 78 -2.38 -9.95 11.80
C ARG A 78 -1.63 -9.46 10.55
N ASP A 79 -0.97 -10.39 9.86
CA ASP A 79 -0.28 -10.05 8.59
C ASP A 79 -1.22 -9.32 7.64
N THR A 80 -0.76 -8.18 7.14
CA THR A 80 -1.57 -7.30 6.29
C THR A 80 -0.95 -7.16 4.90
N PHE A 81 -1.78 -7.36 3.88
CA PHE A 81 -1.41 -7.23 2.48
C PHE A 81 -2.30 -6.20 1.79
N LEU A 82 -1.68 -5.25 1.11
CA LEU A 82 -2.36 -4.28 0.27
C LEU A 82 -2.37 -4.76 -1.18
N HIS A 83 -3.54 -4.88 -1.77
CA HIS A 83 -3.74 -5.17 -3.19
C HIS A 83 -3.92 -3.84 -3.92
N LEU A 84 -2.81 -3.26 -4.37
CA LEU A 84 -2.80 -1.97 -5.06
C LEU A 84 -3.13 -2.14 -6.54
N ARG A 85 -4.27 -1.59 -6.96
CA ARG A 85 -4.65 -1.47 -8.37
C ARG A 85 -4.02 -0.22 -8.95
N LYS A 86 -2.86 -0.37 -9.61
CA LYS A 86 -2.10 0.73 -10.24
C LYS A 86 -2.61 1.01 -11.64
N ARG A 87 -2.77 2.30 -11.96
CA ARG A 87 -3.05 2.75 -13.33
C ARG A 87 -1.76 2.96 -14.09
N ARG A 88 -1.76 2.51 -15.33
CA ARG A 88 -0.72 2.87 -16.30
C ARG A 88 -1.32 3.85 -17.29
N TYR A 89 -0.74 5.04 -17.36
CA TYR A 89 -1.18 6.13 -18.22
C TYR A 89 -0.48 6.09 -19.57
N ARG A 90 -1.13 6.64 -20.58
CA ARG A 90 -0.60 6.84 -21.95
C ARG A 90 -0.59 8.31 -22.26
N CYS A 91 0.55 8.82 -22.72
CA CYS A 91 0.71 10.15 -23.27
C CYS A 91 0.66 10.14 -24.80
N ASP A 92 0.32 11.26 -25.41
CA ASP A 92 0.30 11.43 -26.88
C ASP A 92 1.69 11.28 -27.50
N CYS A 93 2.77 11.54 -26.75
CA CYS A 93 4.14 11.24 -27.20
C CYS A 93 4.47 9.73 -27.26
N GLY A 94 3.49 8.85 -27.01
CA GLY A 94 3.68 7.40 -27.00
C GLY A 94 4.20 6.82 -25.67
N LYS A 95 4.67 7.65 -24.73
CA LYS A 95 5.17 7.17 -23.41
C LYS A 95 4.06 6.57 -22.57
N ARG A 96 4.35 5.41 -21.98
CA ARG A 96 3.50 4.77 -20.96
C ARG A 96 4.22 4.79 -19.61
N PHE A 97 3.50 5.14 -18.54
CA PHE A 97 4.08 5.25 -17.20
C PHE A 97 3.03 4.97 -16.13
N PHE A 98 3.48 4.52 -14.97
CA PHE A 98 2.59 4.26 -13.83
C PHE A 98 2.34 5.53 -13.02
N GLU A 99 1.17 5.60 -12.39
CA GLU A 99 0.87 6.62 -11.38
C GLU A 99 1.90 6.57 -10.24
N LYS A 100 2.19 7.74 -9.68
CA LYS A 100 3.09 7.86 -8.53
C LYS A 100 2.28 7.70 -7.24
N ASN A 101 2.89 7.10 -6.24
CA ASN A 101 2.40 7.02 -4.87
C ASN A 101 3.54 7.34 -3.90
N THR A 102 3.21 7.68 -2.65
CA THR A 102 4.17 8.11 -1.62
C THR A 102 4.56 6.99 -0.67
N PHE A 103 3.75 5.94 -0.57
CA PHE A 103 3.88 4.89 0.45
C PHE A 103 4.62 3.65 -0.02
N LEU A 104 4.88 3.50 -1.33
CA LEU A 104 5.54 2.34 -1.90
C LEU A 104 6.73 2.78 -2.76
N PRO A 105 7.97 2.57 -2.31
CA PRO A 105 9.15 2.83 -3.10
C PRO A 105 9.17 2.00 -4.39
N ARG A 106 9.82 2.52 -5.41
CA ARG A 106 9.92 1.84 -6.70
C ARG A 106 10.59 0.47 -6.55
N TYR A 107 9.99 -0.57 -7.13
CA TYR A 107 10.43 -1.97 -7.06
C TYR A 107 10.29 -2.66 -5.70
N TYR A 108 9.73 -2.00 -4.69
CA TYR A 108 9.49 -2.62 -3.39
C TYR A 108 8.16 -3.38 -3.38
N ARG A 109 8.12 -4.45 -2.58
CA ARG A 109 6.90 -5.22 -2.27
C ARG A 109 6.48 -5.08 -0.82
N VAL A 110 7.03 -4.09 -0.13
CA VAL A 110 6.70 -3.69 1.23
C VAL A 110 6.52 -2.18 1.28
N THR A 111 5.63 -1.71 2.13
CA THR A 111 5.40 -0.27 2.30
C THR A 111 6.59 0.42 2.96
N SER A 112 6.74 1.72 2.74
CA SER A 112 7.79 2.54 3.38
C SER A 112 7.72 2.48 4.91
N ARG A 113 6.52 2.43 5.47
CA ARG A 113 6.31 2.36 6.92
C ARG A 113 6.73 1.00 7.48
N LEU A 114 6.47 -0.11 6.78
CA LEU A 114 6.96 -1.42 7.21
C LEU A 114 8.50 -1.47 7.16
N VAL A 115 9.12 -0.87 6.14
CA VAL A 115 10.59 -0.73 6.09
C VAL A 115 11.09 0.06 7.29
N ALA A 116 10.45 1.18 7.64
CA ALA A 116 10.81 1.98 8.81
C ALA A 116 10.71 1.17 10.11
N ASP A 117 9.63 0.42 10.32
CA ASP A 117 9.46 -0.42 11.51
C ASP A 117 10.54 -1.51 11.62
N ILE A 118 10.90 -2.14 10.49
CA ILE A 118 12.00 -3.11 10.44
C ILE A 118 13.32 -2.45 10.87
N ILE A 119 13.64 -1.26 10.35
CA ILE A 119 14.86 -0.52 10.70
C ILE A 119 14.85 -0.13 12.19
N PHE A 120 13.72 0.35 12.71
CA PHE A 120 13.59 0.67 14.14
C PHE A 120 13.75 -0.55 15.03
N ALA A 121 13.31 -1.74 14.60
CA ALA A 121 13.49 -2.97 15.34
C ALA A 121 14.98 -3.31 15.54
N PHE A 122 15.84 -3.03 14.57
CA PHE A 122 17.29 -3.24 14.71
C PHE A 122 17.94 -2.35 15.78
N LYS A 123 17.35 -1.19 16.12
CA LYS A 123 17.86 -0.33 17.20
C LYS A 123 17.68 -0.95 18.60
N LYS A 124 16.87 -1.99 18.74
CA LYS A 124 16.56 -2.68 20.00
C LYS A 124 17.41 -3.93 20.25
N THR A 125 18.54 -4.08 19.59
CA THR A 125 19.47 -5.22 19.73
C THR A 125 18.87 -6.61 19.49
N VAL A 126 17.94 -6.76 18.55
CA VAL A 126 17.35 -8.04 18.16
C VAL A 126 18.02 -8.60 16.90
N SER A 127 18.06 -9.91 16.77
CA SER A 127 18.65 -10.57 15.60
C SER A 127 17.81 -10.36 14.33
N ALA A 128 18.46 -10.35 13.16
CA ALA A 128 17.76 -10.28 11.89
C ALA A 128 16.73 -11.40 11.69
N LYS A 129 16.98 -12.58 12.26
CA LYS A 129 16.05 -13.71 12.26
C LYS A 129 14.78 -13.40 13.06
N GLU A 130 14.93 -12.83 14.24
CA GLU A 130 13.82 -12.47 15.13
C GLU A 130 12.96 -11.34 14.52
N ILE A 131 13.61 -10.31 13.94
CA ILE A 131 12.92 -9.26 13.19
C ILE A 131 12.17 -9.87 11.99
N GLY A 132 12.80 -10.80 11.28
CA GLY A 132 12.17 -11.54 10.19
C GLY A 132 10.90 -12.27 10.64
N CYS A 133 10.94 -12.98 11.76
CA CYS A 133 9.79 -13.66 12.35
C CYS A 133 8.68 -12.65 12.74
N ARG A 134 9.04 -11.55 13.39
CA ARG A 134 8.09 -10.53 13.88
C ARG A 134 7.29 -9.89 12.74
N PHE A 135 7.94 -9.58 11.61
CA PHE A 135 7.32 -8.92 10.45
C PHE A 135 6.95 -9.90 9.34
N ASN A 136 7.14 -11.21 9.58
CA ASN A 136 6.93 -12.26 8.59
C ASN A 136 7.64 -11.94 7.25
N VAL A 137 8.91 -11.59 7.33
CA VAL A 137 9.84 -11.44 6.21
C VAL A 137 11.07 -12.30 6.46
N SER A 138 11.87 -12.59 5.43
CA SER A 138 13.13 -13.30 5.66
C SER A 138 14.12 -12.41 6.43
N GLY A 139 14.97 -12.99 7.29
CA GLY A 139 16.04 -12.25 7.98
C GLY A 139 16.98 -11.55 7.00
N VAL A 140 17.20 -12.15 5.82
CA VAL A 140 17.98 -11.54 4.73
C VAL A 140 17.29 -10.29 4.19
N THR A 141 15.97 -10.32 4.04
CA THR A 141 15.18 -9.16 3.62
C THR A 141 15.24 -8.04 4.67
N ALA A 142 15.09 -8.38 5.95
CA ALA A 142 15.21 -7.43 7.05
C ALA A 142 16.61 -6.75 7.04
N MET A 143 17.67 -7.53 6.93
CA MET A 143 19.06 -7.02 6.87
C MET A 143 19.30 -6.14 5.64
N ARG A 144 18.71 -6.50 4.49
CA ARG A 144 18.81 -5.70 3.27
C ARG A 144 18.24 -4.29 3.47
N TYR A 145 17.08 -4.15 4.11
CA TYR A 145 16.51 -2.83 4.39
C TYR A 145 17.35 -2.04 5.39
N PHE A 146 17.84 -2.70 6.43
CA PHE A 146 18.74 -2.05 7.38
C PHE A 146 20.00 -1.49 6.70
N ASN A 147 20.65 -2.26 5.84
CA ASN A 147 21.87 -1.84 5.14
C ASN A 147 21.64 -0.72 4.11
N LEU A 148 20.44 -0.59 3.55
CA LEU A 148 20.11 0.49 2.61
C LEU A 148 20.05 1.86 3.28
N PHE A 149 19.78 1.92 4.57
CA PHE A 149 19.67 3.17 5.34
C PHE A 149 20.93 3.55 6.12
N ASN A 150 21.89 2.63 6.24
CA ASN A 150 23.16 2.88 6.92
C ASN A 150 24.34 3.16 5.95
N LYS A 151 24.03 3.46 4.70
CA LYS A 151 24.95 3.97 3.69
C LYS A 151 24.80 5.49 3.58
#